data_bb5c1ba7f16f4f4be1f86bd3010fd0b0
#
_entry.id   bb5c1ba7f16f4f4be1f86bd3010fd0b0
#
_cell.length_a   1.000
_cell.length_b   1.000
_cell.length_c   1.000
_cell.angle_alpha   90.00
_cell.angle_beta   90.00
_cell.angle_gamma   90.00
#
_symmetry.space_group_name_H-M   'P 1'
#
loop_
_entity.id
_entity.type
_entity.pdbx_description
1 polymer ?
#
loop_
_entity_poly.entity_id
_entity_poly.type
_entity_poly.pdbx_seq_one_letter_code
_entity_poly.pdbx_strand_id
1 'polypeptide(L)'
;MAREPVVSQAGSGLHYGVALDVLGRVGEVVSGQPFDQFLQERMFTPLHMTDTSFLVTDAKLPRFANAYVREGNDLRAIRDPETFGGTLTDSQGAMYKGPKRHFAGGAGLTPTARAYSRYQKMLANRAEVASVRTMRP
;
A
#
# COMPACT_ATOMS: atom_id res chain seq x y z
N MET A 1 -8.01 15.80 6.41
CA MET A 1 -6.65 16.15 5.93
C MET A 1 -6.55 17.53 5.29
N ALA A 2 -7.43 17.93 4.39
CA ALA A 2 -7.32 19.25 3.70
C ALA A 2 -7.45 20.51 4.60
N ARG A 3 -7.83 20.35 5.85
CA ARG A 3 -7.95 21.45 6.82
C ARG A 3 -6.90 21.39 7.95
N GLU A 4 -6.03 20.41 7.93
CA GLU A 4 -4.97 20.27 8.92
C GLU A 4 -3.84 21.28 8.62
N PRO A 5 -3.27 21.92 9.65
CA PRO A 5 -2.16 22.83 9.47
C PRO A 5 -0.92 22.09 8.96
N VAL A 6 -0.14 22.75 8.13
CA VAL A 6 1.17 22.22 7.72
C VAL A 6 2.19 22.39 8.85
N VAL A 7 3.05 21.42 9.04
CA VAL A 7 4.09 21.44 10.09
C VAL A 7 5.18 22.47 9.75
N SER A 8 5.45 22.68 8.46
CA SER A 8 6.47 23.62 7.99
C SER A 8 6.16 24.07 6.54
N GLN A 9 6.84 25.12 6.11
CA GLN A 9 6.78 25.56 4.70
C GLN A 9 7.35 24.46 3.78
N ALA A 10 6.76 24.34 2.57
CA ALA A 10 7.23 23.42 1.56
C ALA A 10 8.71 23.70 1.23
N GLY A 11 9.53 22.64 1.23
CA GLY A 11 10.96 22.72 0.94
C GLY A 11 11.87 23.11 2.11
N SER A 12 11.33 23.46 3.30
CA SER A 12 12.15 23.83 4.45
C SER A 12 12.77 22.64 5.20
N GLY A 13 12.28 21.42 4.95
CA GLY A 13 12.79 20.20 5.59
C GLY A 13 11.99 18.97 5.22
N LEU A 14 12.48 17.81 5.66
CA LEU A 14 11.78 16.54 5.52
C LEU A 14 10.97 16.22 6.77
N HIS A 15 9.67 16.06 6.59
CA HIS A 15 8.77 15.58 7.64
C HIS A 15 8.07 14.31 7.14
N TYR A 16 8.31 13.19 7.84
CA TYR A 16 7.61 11.94 7.54
C TYR A 16 6.16 12.00 8.04
N GLY A 17 5.22 11.66 7.18
CA GLY A 17 3.78 11.70 7.53
C GLY A 17 2.91 11.11 6.43
N VAL A 18 1.67 11.59 6.33
CA VAL A 18 0.63 11.08 5.42
C VAL A 18 0.72 11.63 3.98
N ALA A 19 1.87 12.11 3.56
CA ALA A 19 2.03 12.72 2.23
C ALA A 19 1.68 11.76 1.08
N LEU A 20 1.97 10.47 1.23
CA LEU A 20 1.61 9.45 0.23
C LEU A 20 0.10 9.23 0.14
N ASP A 21 -0.63 9.37 1.24
CA ASP A 21 -2.10 9.29 1.24
C ASP A 21 -2.71 10.49 0.52
N VAL A 22 -2.14 11.68 0.75
CA VAL A 22 -2.52 12.89 -0.01
C VAL A 22 -2.23 12.72 -1.49
N LEU A 23 -1.07 12.15 -1.84
CA LEU A 23 -0.71 11.87 -3.23
C LEU A 23 -1.67 10.87 -3.88
N GLY A 24 -2.07 9.82 -3.16
CA GLY A 24 -3.10 8.89 -3.61
C GLY A 24 -4.41 9.61 -3.96
N ARG A 25 -4.84 10.55 -3.09
CA ARG A 25 -6.03 11.37 -3.35
C ARG A 25 -5.87 12.29 -4.56
N VAL A 26 -4.69 12.88 -4.76
CA VAL A 26 -4.38 13.66 -5.98
C VAL A 26 -4.53 12.78 -7.22
N GLY A 27 -4.01 11.54 -7.16
CA GLY A 27 -4.17 10.55 -8.24
C GLY A 27 -5.63 10.29 -8.58
N GLU A 28 -6.51 10.12 -7.58
CA GLU A 28 -7.96 9.95 -7.80
C GLU A 28 -8.58 11.18 -8.49
N VAL A 29 -8.27 12.38 -8.01
CA VAL A 29 -8.83 13.62 -8.56
C VAL A 29 -8.41 13.84 -10.02
N VAL A 30 -7.13 13.60 -10.31
CA VAL A 30 -6.58 13.82 -11.67
C VAL A 30 -7.04 12.74 -12.65
N SER A 31 -7.15 11.50 -12.20
CA SER A 31 -7.57 10.37 -13.06
C SER A 31 -9.09 10.25 -13.21
N GLY A 32 -9.85 10.80 -12.27
CA GLY A 32 -11.31 10.60 -12.18
C GLY A 32 -11.71 9.18 -11.75
N GLN A 33 -10.78 8.40 -11.22
CA GLN A 33 -10.98 7.00 -10.83
C GLN A 33 -10.65 6.79 -9.34
N PRO A 34 -11.28 5.81 -8.65
CA PRO A 34 -10.80 5.33 -7.36
C PRO A 34 -9.34 4.87 -7.43
N PHE A 35 -8.57 5.08 -6.36
CA PHE A 35 -7.13 4.84 -6.37
C PHE A 35 -6.76 3.38 -6.63
N ASP A 36 -7.54 2.45 -6.13
CA ASP A 36 -7.34 1.01 -6.39
C ASP A 36 -7.51 0.66 -7.87
N GLN A 37 -8.52 1.22 -8.55
CA GLN A 37 -8.74 1.03 -9.99
C GLN A 37 -7.63 1.69 -10.80
N PHE A 38 -7.24 2.90 -10.45
CA PHE A 38 -6.13 3.59 -11.07
C PHE A 38 -4.84 2.77 -11.04
N LEU A 39 -4.48 2.24 -9.86
CA LEU A 39 -3.30 1.38 -9.72
C LEU A 39 -3.45 0.05 -10.46
N GLN A 40 -4.65 -0.54 -10.45
CA GLN A 40 -4.92 -1.77 -11.18
C GLN A 40 -4.66 -1.61 -12.67
N GLU A 41 -5.15 -0.55 -13.28
CA GLU A 41 -5.03 -0.31 -14.72
C GLU A 41 -3.62 0.14 -15.13
N ARG A 42 -3.03 1.04 -14.34
CA ARG A 42 -1.78 1.70 -14.70
C ARG A 42 -0.53 0.95 -14.26
N MET A 43 -0.64 0.10 -13.24
CA MET A 43 0.51 -0.56 -12.65
C MET A 43 0.34 -2.08 -12.57
N PHE A 44 -0.71 -2.57 -11.90
CA PHE A 44 -0.77 -3.99 -11.59
C PHE A 44 -1.01 -4.85 -12.81
N THR A 45 -1.93 -4.46 -13.68
CA THR A 45 -2.22 -5.20 -14.93
C THR A 45 -1.02 -5.21 -15.87
N PRO A 46 -0.41 -4.07 -16.24
CA PRO A 46 0.76 -4.05 -17.11
C PRO A 46 1.96 -4.82 -16.55
N LEU A 47 2.16 -4.83 -15.23
CA LEU A 47 3.24 -5.54 -14.58
C LEU A 47 2.89 -6.99 -14.22
N HIS A 48 1.70 -7.48 -14.61
CA HIS A 48 1.19 -8.81 -14.24
C HIS A 48 1.24 -9.08 -12.73
N MET A 49 0.92 -8.08 -11.90
CA MET A 49 0.87 -8.17 -10.45
C MET A 49 -0.51 -8.67 -9.98
N THR A 50 -0.92 -9.84 -10.45
CA THR A 50 -2.27 -10.40 -10.32
C THR A 50 -2.71 -10.67 -8.88
N ASP A 51 -1.77 -10.77 -7.96
CA ASP A 51 -2.03 -11.01 -6.53
C ASP A 51 -1.85 -9.75 -5.67
N THR A 52 -1.72 -8.57 -6.30
CA THR A 52 -1.60 -7.31 -5.56
C THR A 52 -2.95 -6.59 -5.51
N SER A 53 -3.41 -6.27 -4.33
CA SER A 53 -4.68 -5.56 -4.13
C SER A 53 -4.77 -4.93 -2.74
N PHE A 54 -5.70 -3.99 -2.56
CA PHE A 54 -6.07 -3.45 -1.24
C PHE A 54 -7.02 -4.37 -0.46
N LEU A 55 -7.65 -5.31 -1.15
CA LEU A 55 -8.57 -6.28 -0.55
C LEU A 55 -8.14 -7.68 -0.95
N VAL A 56 -8.02 -8.56 0.02
CA VAL A 56 -7.73 -9.97 -0.21
C VAL A 56 -9.05 -10.74 -0.25
N THR A 57 -9.30 -11.43 -1.35
CA THR A 57 -10.49 -12.26 -1.48
C THR A 57 -10.38 -13.52 -0.63
N ASP A 58 -11.51 -14.10 -0.24
CA ASP A 58 -11.55 -15.32 0.57
C ASP A 58 -10.73 -16.48 -0.04
N ALA A 59 -10.72 -16.59 -1.37
CA ALA A 59 -9.93 -17.57 -2.09
C ALA A 59 -8.41 -17.39 -1.91
N LYS A 60 -7.95 -16.19 -1.58
CA LYS A 60 -6.53 -15.87 -1.37
C LYS A 60 -6.12 -15.89 0.12
N LEU A 61 -7.08 -15.86 1.06
CA LEU A 61 -6.82 -15.86 2.49
C LEU A 61 -5.91 -17.01 2.97
N PRO A 62 -6.03 -18.26 2.50
CA PRO A 62 -5.14 -19.34 2.91
C PRO A 62 -3.66 -19.10 2.61
N ARG A 63 -3.35 -18.18 1.68
CA ARG A 63 -1.98 -17.79 1.32
C ARG A 63 -1.56 -16.46 1.94
N PHE A 64 -2.42 -15.81 2.69
CA PHE A 64 -2.13 -14.53 3.32
C PHE A 64 -1.21 -14.75 4.52
N ALA A 65 -0.04 -14.11 4.50
CA ALA A 65 0.95 -14.27 5.55
C ALA A 65 0.48 -13.63 6.86
N ASN A 66 0.71 -14.30 7.97
CA ASN A 66 0.49 -13.71 9.29
C ASN A 66 1.59 -12.70 9.62
N ALA A 67 1.22 -11.62 10.31
CA ALA A 67 2.18 -10.76 10.97
C ALA A 67 2.54 -11.33 12.35
N TYR A 68 3.76 -11.11 12.78
CA TYR A 68 4.29 -11.62 14.04
C TYR A 68 4.90 -10.50 14.87
N VAL A 69 4.79 -10.63 16.18
CA VAL A 69 5.46 -9.78 17.16
C VAL A 69 6.49 -10.60 17.91
N ARG A 70 7.61 -9.99 18.26
CA ARG A 70 8.64 -10.61 19.08
C ARG A 70 8.28 -10.48 20.56
N GLU A 71 8.23 -11.59 21.27
CA GLU A 71 8.09 -11.66 22.73
C GLU A 71 9.34 -12.36 23.30
N GLY A 72 10.28 -11.59 23.84
CA GLY A 72 11.56 -12.10 24.27
C GLY A 72 12.37 -12.71 23.11
N ASN A 73 12.63 -14.01 23.13
CA ASN A 73 13.34 -14.73 22.05
C ASN A 73 12.39 -15.43 21.07
N ASP A 74 11.09 -15.44 21.34
CA ASP A 74 10.10 -16.14 20.53
C ASP A 74 9.34 -15.19 19.60
N LEU A 75 8.68 -15.76 18.59
CA LEU A 75 7.76 -15.08 17.68
C LEU A 75 6.34 -15.58 17.94
N ARG A 76 5.43 -14.66 18.13
CA ARG A 76 3.99 -14.94 18.26
C ARG A 76 3.24 -14.21 17.13
N ALA A 77 2.28 -14.90 16.53
CA ALA A 77 1.35 -14.22 15.62
C ALA A 77 0.63 -13.07 16.35
N ILE A 78 0.46 -11.93 15.69
CA ILE A 78 -0.29 -10.82 16.28
C ILE A 78 -1.74 -11.22 16.51
N ARG A 79 -2.34 -10.69 17.55
CA ARG A 79 -3.78 -10.75 17.78
C ARG A 79 -4.46 -9.79 16.76
N ASP A 80 -5.70 -10.00 16.48
CA ASP A 80 -6.42 -9.15 15.53
C ASP A 80 -7.69 -8.58 16.20
N PRO A 81 -7.69 -7.33 16.66
CA PRO A 81 -6.60 -6.35 16.64
C PRO A 81 -5.51 -6.54 17.71
N GLU A 82 -4.32 -6.01 17.50
CA GLU A 82 -3.22 -5.95 18.47
C GLU A 82 -2.88 -4.49 18.82
N THR A 83 -2.69 -4.20 20.10
CA THR A 83 -2.30 -2.84 20.56
C THR A 83 -0.86 -2.84 21.05
N PHE A 84 -0.05 -1.99 20.45
CA PHE A 84 1.36 -1.82 20.77
C PHE A 84 1.58 -0.55 21.59
N GLY A 85 2.29 -0.67 22.73
CA GLY A 85 2.62 0.47 23.58
C GLY A 85 1.41 1.25 24.14
N GLY A 86 0.23 0.64 24.15
CA GLY A 86 -1.00 1.21 24.67
C GLY A 86 -1.69 2.28 23.80
N THR A 87 -1.09 2.67 22.69
CA THR A 87 -1.60 3.76 21.83
C THR A 87 -1.79 3.39 20.38
N LEU A 88 -0.96 2.51 19.83
CA LEU A 88 -1.05 2.10 18.45
C LEU A 88 -1.76 0.74 18.37
N THR A 89 -2.96 0.73 17.82
CA THR A 89 -3.69 -0.51 17.52
C THR A 89 -3.57 -0.83 16.04
N ASP A 90 -3.06 -1.99 15.74
CA ASP A 90 -2.99 -2.54 14.38
C ASP A 90 -3.96 -3.71 14.24
N SER A 91 -4.49 -3.90 13.06
CA SER A 91 -5.39 -5.00 12.74
C SER A 91 -5.02 -5.58 11.39
N GLN A 92 -4.52 -6.81 11.41
CA GLN A 92 -4.25 -7.54 10.18
C GLN A 92 -5.55 -7.74 9.37
N GLY A 93 -6.68 -7.93 10.04
CA GLY A 93 -8.00 -8.00 9.42
C GLY A 93 -8.37 -6.72 8.66
N ALA A 94 -7.98 -5.54 9.14
CA ALA A 94 -8.20 -4.28 8.44
C ALA A 94 -7.45 -4.18 7.11
N MET A 95 -6.36 -4.92 6.95
CA MET A 95 -5.58 -4.94 5.70
C MET A 95 -6.29 -5.66 4.56
N TYR A 96 -7.10 -6.66 4.85
CA TYR A 96 -7.73 -7.49 3.81
C TYR A 96 -9.26 -7.48 3.81
N LYS A 97 -9.93 -7.12 4.91
CA LYS A 97 -11.39 -7.10 4.99
C LYS A 97 -11.97 -5.81 4.39
N GLY A 98 -13.09 -5.94 3.73
CA GLY A 98 -13.87 -4.81 3.21
C GLY A 98 -15.14 -4.55 4.03
N PRO A 99 -15.95 -3.56 3.63
CA PRO A 99 -15.68 -2.60 2.58
C PRO A 99 -14.68 -1.51 3.02
N LYS A 100 -13.81 -1.06 2.11
CA LYS A 100 -12.91 0.08 2.35
C LYS A 100 -13.52 1.37 1.80
N ARG A 101 -13.49 2.41 2.60
CA ARG A 101 -13.95 3.76 2.20
C ARG A 101 -12.83 4.60 1.60
N HIS A 102 -11.60 4.20 1.83
CA HIS A 102 -10.41 4.91 1.40
C HIS A 102 -9.29 3.91 1.09
N PHE A 103 -8.59 4.16 0.00
CA PHE A 103 -7.41 3.40 -0.41
C PHE A 103 -6.18 4.27 -0.16
N ALA A 104 -5.42 3.93 0.87
CA ALA A 104 -4.28 4.72 1.33
C ALA A 104 -3.10 4.62 0.34
N GLY A 105 -2.49 5.74 0.01
CA GLY A 105 -1.27 5.76 -0.82
C GLY A 105 -0.04 5.28 -0.06
N GLY A 106 -0.06 5.36 1.28
CA GLY A 106 1.04 4.98 2.16
C GLY A 106 0.97 3.56 2.73
N ALA A 107 -0.18 2.86 2.60
CA ALA A 107 -0.36 1.54 3.23
C ALA A 107 -1.50 0.73 2.59
N GLY A 108 -1.64 -0.53 3.02
CA GLY A 108 -2.81 -1.36 2.75
C GLY A 108 -2.75 -2.22 1.48
N LEU A 109 -1.70 -2.11 0.67
CA LEU A 109 -1.47 -3.05 -0.43
C LEU A 109 -0.88 -4.36 0.09
N THR A 110 -1.36 -5.47 -0.47
CA THR A 110 -0.92 -6.82 -0.12
C THR A 110 -0.36 -7.52 -1.37
N PRO A 111 0.93 -7.33 -1.69
CA PRO A 111 1.58 -7.99 -2.82
C PRO A 111 2.09 -9.39 -2.42
N THR A 112 2.40 -10.21 -3.44
CA THR A 112 3.34 -11.33 -3.27
C THR A 112 4.78 -10.85 -3.48
N ALA A 113 5.78 -11.58 -2.97
CA ALA A 113 7.19 -11.27 -3.23
C ALA A 113 7.50 -11.24 -4.75
N ARG A 114 6.89 -12.14 -5.52
CA ARG A 114 7.00 -12.17 -6.99
C ARG A 114 6.43 -10.90 -7.64
N ALA A 115 5.26 -10.46 -7.23
CA ALA A 115 4.63 -9.24 -7.74
C ALA A 115 5.49 -8.01 -7.40
N TYR A 116 5.94 -7.92 -6.16
CA TYR A 116 6.79 -6.82 -5.72
C TYR A 116 8.13 -6.76 -6.47
N SER A 117 8.75 -7.91 -6.77
CA SER A 117 9.98 -7.96 -7.57
C SER A 117 9.79 -7.42 -9.00
N ARG A 118 8.61 -7.58 -9.59
CA ARG A 118 8.30 -6.99 -10.91
C ARG A 118 8.24 -5.46 -10.84
N TYR A 119 7.62 -4.93 -9.79
CA TYR A 119 7.61 -3.50 -9.53
C TYR A 119 9.03 -2.95 -9.36
N GLN A 120 9.87 -3.61 -8.56
CA GLN A 120 11.27 -3.19 -8.38
C GLN A 120 12.08 -3.25 -9.69
N LYS A 121 11.89 -4.31 -10.51
CA LYS A 121 12.52 -4.39 -11.83
C LYS A 121 12.08 -3.25 -12.75
N MET A 122 10.81 -2.89 -12.73
CA MET A 122 10.29 -1.75 -13.49
C MET A 122 11.01 -0.47 -13.08
N LEU A 123 11.15 -0.19 -11.78
CA LEU A 123 11.88 0.99 -11.29
C LEU A 123 13.36 0.97 -11.73
N ALA A 124 14.04 -0.17 -11.57
CA ALA A 124 15.44 -0.33 -11.97
C ALA A 124 15.67 -0.14 -13.48
N ASN A 125 14.67 -0.47 -14.30
CA ASN A 125 14.70 -0.36 -15.75
C ASN A 125 14.04 0.95 -16.26
N ARG A 126 14.14 2.04 -15.53
CA ARG A 126 13.62 3.36 -15.93
C ARG A 126 12.13 3.35 -16.29
N ALA A 127 11.32 2.69 -15.47
CA ALA A 127 9.87 2.52 -15.62
C ALA A 127 9.43 1.64 -16.80
N GLU A 128 10.29 0.73 -17.26
CA GLU A 128 9.98 -0.20 -18.35
C GLU A 128 10.17 -1.66 -17.94
N VAL A 129 9.20 -2.51 -18.25
CA VAL A 129 9.30 -3.97 -18.12
C VAL A 129 8.67 -4.63 -19.35
N ALA A 130 9.40 -5.53 -20.00
CA ALA A 130 8.94 -6.28 -21.17
C ALA A 130 8.28 -5.39 -22.24
N SER A 131 8.91 -4.25 -22.53
CA SER A 131 8.43 -3.24 -23.51
C SER A 131 7.18 -2.47 -23.08
N VAL A 132 6.69 -2.66 -21.85
CA VAL A 132 5.61 -1.86 -21.27
C VAL A 132 6.22 -0.75 -20.41
N ARG A 133 5.98 0.48 -20.80
CA ARG A 133 6.38 1.67 -20.03
C ARG A 133 5.21 2.13 -19.18
N THR A 134 5.38 2.12 -17.87
CA THR A 134 4.34 2.49 -16.90
C THR A 134 4.39 3.96 -16.47
N MET A 135 5.54 4.63 -16.65
CA MET A 135 5.72 6.06 -16.37
C MET A 135 6.42 6.73 -17.56
N ARG A 136 6.11 8.01 -17.77
CA ARG A 136 6.85 8.82 -18.76
C ARG A 136 8.24 9.16 -18.21
N PRO A 137 9.26 9.32 -19.08
CA PRO A 137 10.58 9.77 -18.69
C PRO A 137 10.54 11.16 -18.08
#